data_cfe6256e848277892349dcd94b6533ff
#
_entry.id   cfe6256e848277892349dcd94b6533ff
#
_cell.length_a   1.000
_cell.length_b   1.000
_cell.length_c   1.000
_cell.angle_alpha   90.00
_cell.angle_beta   90.00
_cell.angle_gamma   90.00
#
_symmetry.space_group_name_H-M   'P 1'
#
loop_
_entity.id
_entity.type
_entity.pdbx_description
1 polymer ?
#
loop_
_entity_poly.entity_id
_entity_poly.type
_entity_poly.pdbx_seq_one_letter_code
_entity_poly.pdbx_strand_id
1 'polypeptide(L)'
;MWRLPSLLTINKIYQDRISLVTIIHSKGGSDPPLLWYIKYMPRQPRNFENGGIYHIVNRGVEKRDIYLKPQDYSRFILGLEFCNTSEHVDIWNFINKADKETSDIFLSVSEKLKKQREENKRSDPIVELMAFTLMPNHYHLIVREIRENGISLFMQKIGGYTTYFNKQYDRVGPLFQSRYKSVVVKDDRQFMNTFVYVHTNPIELIESRWKDMQVKNKKKAIDWASSYKWSSYKNYLGEKNFSGVTKRDFFLEFFNGANGCKEVVEDWVSFKSDNAELGQEIIE
;
A
#
# COMPACT_ATOMS: atom_id res chain seq x y z
N MET A 1 -20.46 11.43 -7.68
CA MET A 1 -20.77 10.24 -8.51
C MET A 1 -19.69 10.17 -9.59
N TRP A 2 -18.61 9.42 -9.35
CA TRP A 2 -17.50 9.24 -10.30
C TRP A 2 -17.99 8.30 -11.40
N ARG A 3 -18.07 8.81 -12.64
CA ARG A 3 -18.29 7.94 -13.79
C ARG A 3 -16.95 7.25 -14.08
N LEU A 4 -16.97 5.92 -14.10
CA LEU A 4 -15.85 5.12 -14.60
C LEU A 4 -15.54 5.53 -16.04
N PRO A 5 -14.25 5.63 -16.40
CA PRO A 5 -13.86 5.95 -17.78
C PRO A 5 -14.39 4.84 -18.71
N SER A 6 -14.88 5.24 -19.89
CA SER A 6 -15.35 4.29 -20.89
C SER A 6 -14.19 3.42 -21.39
N LEU A 7 -14.47 2.21 -21.87
CA LEU A 7 -13.49 1.32 -22.53
C LEU A 7 -12.64 2.03 -23.61
N LEU A 8 -13.24 3.02 -24.28
CA LEU A 8 -12.54 3.88 -25.24
C LEU A 8 -11.50 4.79 -24.56
N THR A 9 -11.78 5.27 -23.37
CA THR A 9 -10.85 6.11 -22.59
C THR A 9 -9.70 5.26 -22.05
N ILE A 10 -9.98 4.03 -21.62
CA ILE A 10 -8.98 3.07 -21.14
C ILE A 10 -8.07 2.64 -22.31
N ASN A 11 -8.63 2.33 -23.48
CA ASN A 11 -7.85 2.00 -24.68
C ASN A 11 -7.02 3.20 -25.17
N LYS A 12 -7.54 4.42 -25.05
CA LYS A 12 -6.78 5.64 -25.39
C LYS A 12 -5.63 5.85 -24.40
N ILE A 13 -5.84 5.61 -23.10
CA ILE A 13 -4.79 5.61 -22.09
C ILE A 13 -3.76 4.50 -22.38
N TYR A 14 -4.18 3.35 -22.92
CA TYR A 14 -3.30 2.24 -23.30
C TYR A 14 -2.49 2.55 -24.55
N GLN A 15 -3.09 3.20 -25.56
CA GLN A 15 -2.39 3.65 -26.79
C GLN A 15 -1.51 4.87 -26.52
N ASP A 16 -1.92 5.75 -25.60
CA ASP A 16 -1.10 6.85 -25.11
C ASP A 16 0.06 6.38 -24.19
N ARG A 17 0.09 5.08 -23.79
CA ARG A 17 1.18 4.48 -23.01
C ARG A 17 2.53 4.54 -23.71
N ILE A 18 2.59 4.24 -25.01
CA ILE A 18 3.83 4.33 -25.80
C ILE A 18 4.23 5.81 -25.93
N SER A 19 3.26 6.72 -26.02
CA SER A 19 3.52 8.15 -26.05
C SER A 19 3.79 8.75 -24.66
N LEU A 20 3.30 8.17 -23.55
CA LEU A 20 3.55 8.65 -22.19
C LEU A 20 5.00 8.42 -21.75
N VAL A 21 5.61 7.31 -22.13
CA VAL A 21 7.06 7.11 -22.00
C VAL A 21 7.82 8.15 -22.82
N THR A 22 7.32 8.49 -24.00
CA THR A 22 7.92 9.51 -24.89
C THR A 22 7.60 10.96 -24.44
N ILE A 23 6.42 11.22 -23.87
CA ILE A 23 6.00 12.57 -23.40
C ILE A 23 6.73 13.01 -22.14
N ILE A 24 7.18 12.11 -21.28
CA ILE A 24 8.07 12.47 -20.15
C ILE A 24 9.37 13.09 -20.68
N HIS A 25 9.78 12.77 -21.92
CA HIS A 25 11.01 13.28 -22.54
C HIS A 25 10.81 14.49 -23.46
N SER A 26 9.59 14.79 -23.92
CA SER A 26 9.40 15.79 -25.00
C SER A 26 8.90 17.18 -24.57
N LYS A 27 8.50 17.35 -23.33
CA LYS A 27 8.13 18.66 -22.79
C LYS A 27 8.82 18.87 -21.47
N GLY A 28 9.79 19.78 -21.47
CA GLY A 28 10.53 20.26 -20.29
C GLY A 28 9.67 20.91 -19.19
N GLY A 29 8.63 20.22 -18.78
CA GLY A 29 7.81 20.48 -17.61
C GLY A 29 8.11 19.37 -16.63
N SER A 30 9.02 19.65 -15.70
CA SER A 30 9.43 18.77 -14.61
C SER A 30 8.32 18.65 -13.59
N ASP A 31 7.32 17.82 -13.83
CA ASP A 31 6.54 17.31 -12.71
C ASP A 31 7.45 16.42 -11.87
N PRO A 32 7.74 16.81 -10.63
CA PRO A 32 8.66 16.06 -9.79
C PRO A 32 8.12 14.64 -9.58
N PRO A 33 9.00 13.63 -9.50
CA PRO A 33 8.59 12.25 -9.22
C PRO A 33 7.69 12.20 -7.97
N LEU A 34 6.76 11.26 -7.90
CA LEU A 34 5.85 11.07 -6.76
C LEU A 34 6.58 11.07 -5.40
N LEU A 35 7.83 10.60 -5.39
CA LEU A 35 8.76 10.68 -4.26
C LEU A 35 9.06 12.11 -3.80
N TRP A 36 9.10 13.07 -4.71
CA TRP A 36 9.34 14.48 -4.38
C TRP A 36 8.14 15.08 -3.66
N TYR A 37 6.92 14.75 -4.12
CA TYR A 37 5.68 15.14 -3.44
C TYR A 37 5.64 14.62 -1.99
N ILE A 38 6.03 13.38 -1.77
CA ILE A 38 6.04 12.79 -0.42
C ILE A 38 7.10 13.43 0.48
N LYS A 39 8.24 13.86 -0.08
CA LYS A 39 9.37 14.41 0.69
C LYS A 39 9.16 15.86 1.12
N TYR A 40 8.48 16.69 0.31
CA TYR A 40 8.43 18.14 0.48
C TYR A 40 7.04 18.72 0.73
N MET A 41 5.98 17.88 0.82
CA MET A 41 4.64 18.43 1.10
C MET A 41 4.55 19.02 2.50
N PRO A 42 4.08 20.29 2.62
CA PRO A 42 3.67 20.85 3.89
C PRO A 42 2.52 20.02 4.48
N ARG A 43 2.35 20.05 5.81
CA ARG A 43 1.25 19.37 6.49
C ARG A 43 -0.08 19.90 5.95
N GLN A 44 -0.73 19.12 5.11
CA GLN A 44 -2.07 19.43 4.62
C GLN A 44 -3.09 19.26 5.77
N PRO A 45 -4.11 20.11 5.83
CA PRO A 45 -5.29 19.85 6.67
C PRO A 45 -5.83 18.44 6.34
N ARG A 46 -6.25 17.71 7.35
CA ARG A 46 -6.75 16.32 7.16
C ARG A 46 -8.25 16.30 6.90
N ASN A 47 -8.69 17.11 5.97
CA ASN A 47 -10.05 17.04 5.49
C ASN A 47 -10.10 16.02 4.37
N PHE A 48 -10.49 14.80 4.72
CA PHE A 48 -10.73 13.76 3.75
C PHE A 48 -12.09 13.94 3.14
N GLU A 49 -12.16 13.97 1.82
CA GLU A 49 -13.42 14.08 1.08
C GLU A 49 -14.06 12.70 0.97
N ASN A 50 -15.36 12.59 1.18
CA ASN A 50 -16.09 11.35 1.00
C ASN A 50 -15.95 10.85 -0.44
N GLY A 51 -15.58 9.59 -0.60
CA GLY A 51 -15.24 8.98 -1.89
C GLY A 51 -13.81 9.29 -2.36
N GLY A 52 -13.09 10.21 -1.72
CA GLY A 52 -11.71 10.53 -2.07
C GLY A 52 -10.75 9.38 -1.81
N ILE A 53 -9.76 9.21 -2.68
CA ILE A 53 -8.71 8.17 -2.57
C ILE A 53 -7.42 8.83 -2.15
N TYR A 54 -6.74 8.22 -1.18
CA TYR A 54 -5.55 8.77 -0.57
C TYR A 54 -4.43 7.72 -0.47
N HIS A 55 -3.23 8.13 -0.84
CA HIS A 55 -2.03 7.39 -0.53
C HIS A 55 -1.54 7.78 0.86
N ILE A 56 -1.46 6.83 1.76
CA ILE A 56 -1.07 7.02 3.16
C ILE A 56 0.25 6.32 3.42
N VAL A 57 1.15 7.04 4.10
CA VAL A 57 2.49 6.55 4.45
C VAL A 57 2.82 6.89 5.89
N ASN A 58 3.42 5.96 6.61
CA ASN A 58 4.08 6.28 7.87
C ASN A 58 5.38 5.49 8.02
N ARG A 59 6.35 6.06 8.73
CA ARG A 59 7.70 5.50 8.87
C ARG A 59 8.12 5.48 10.33
N GLY A 60 8.90 4.49 10.70
CA GLY A 60 9.52 4.39 12.02
C GLY A 60 10.40 5.61 12.36
N VAL A 61 10.38 6.01 13.62
CA VAL A 61 11.25 7.08 14.14
C VAL A 61 12.71 6.72 13.85
N GLU A 62 13.53 7.71 13.43
CA GLU A 62 14.92 7.48 13.01
C GLU A 62 15.09 6.44 11.88
N LYS A 63 14.04 6.22 11.10
CA LYS A 63 13.97 5.20 10.04
C LYS A 63 14.15 3.76 10.55
N ARG A 64 13.94 3.51 11.84
CA ARG A 64 14.03 2.16 12.43
C ARG A 64 12.99 1.22 11.85
N ASP A 65 13.29 -0.06 11.91
CA ASP A 65 12.34 -1.10 11.58
C ASP A 65 11.17 -1.10 12.56
N ILE A 66 9.97 -1.24 12.00
CA ILE A 66 8.69 -1.32 12.72
C ILE A 66 8.11 -2.73 12.67
N TYR A 67 8.75 -3.63 11.95
CA TYR A 67 8.49 -5.05 11.92
C TYR A 67 9.83 -5.80 12.02
N LEU A 68 10.07 -6.48 13.14
CA LEU A 68 11.33 -7.18 13.40
C LEU A 68 11.24 -8.67 13.08
N LYS A 69 10.03 -9.21 13.05
CA LYS A 69 9.75 -10.63 12.75
C LYS A 69 8.43 -10.79 12.00
N PRO A 70 8.19 -11.93 11.33
CA PRO A 70 6.96 -12.17 10.57
C PRO A 70 5.66 -11.96 11.35
N GLN A 71 5.67 -12.23 12.67
CA GLN A 71 4.52 -12.03 13.54
C GLN A 71 4.12 -10.56 13.66
N ASP A 72 5.07 -9.62 13.58
CA ASP A 72 4.78 -8.18 13.63
C ASP A 72 4.02 -7.72 12.39
N TYR A 73 4.44 -8.19 11.22
CA TYR A 73 3.70 -7.96 9.97
C TYR A 73 2.29 -8.53 10.04
N SER A 74 2.17 -9.78 10.49
CA SER A 74 0.87 -10.45 10.66
C SER A 74 -0.03 -9.67 11.62
N ARG A 75 0.53 -9.19 12.74
CA ARG A 75 -0.20 -8.37 13.72
C ARG A 75 -0.70 -7.06 13.14
N PHE A 76 0.12 -6.41 12.30
CA PHE A 76 -0.29 -5.18 11.62
C PHE A 76 -1.40 -5.45 10.59
N ILE A 77 -1.29 -6.52 9.81
CA ILE A 77 -2.31 -6.95 8.82
C ILE A 77 -3.64 -7.28 9.50
N LEU A 78 -3.63 -7.96 10.65
CA LEU A 78 -4.84 -8.14 11.47
C LEU A 78 -5.45 -6.79 11.85
N GLY A 79 -4.63 -5.80 12.18
CA GLY A 79 -5.09 -4.43 12.41
C GLY A 79 -5.76 -3.82 11.18
N LEU A 80 -5.17 -3.97 10.00
CA LEU A 80 -5.75 -3.48 8.74
C LEU A 80 -7.12 -4.10 8.44
N GLU A 81 -7.26 -5.40 8.69
CA GLU A 81 -8.51 -6.13 8.42
C GLU A 81 -9.58 -5.83 9.49
N PHE A 82 -9.25 -5.99 10.76
CA PHE A 82 -10.25 -6.04 11.83
C PHE A 82 -10.49 -4.71 12.55
N CYS A 83 -9.58 -3.74 12.47
CA CYS A 83 -9.84 -2.38 12.95
C CYS A 83 -10.63 -1.51 11.96
N ASN A 84 -10.93 -2.01 10.76
CA ASN A 84 -11.75 -1.31 9.77
C ASN A 84 -13.25 -1.38 10.11
N THR A 85 -13.61 -0.85 11.26
CA THR A 85 -14.97 -0.76 11.79
C THR A 85 -15.06 0.38 12.79
N SER A 86 -16.24 0.95 13.02
CA SER A 86 -16.47 1.96 14.06
C SER A 86 -16.36 1.39 15.48
N GLU A 87 -16.53 0.08 15.65
CA GLU A 87 -16.52 -0.58 16.94
C GLU A 87 -15.10 -0.80 17.48
N HIS A 88 -15.02 -0.98 18.80
CA HIS A 88 -13.78 -1.39 19.44
C HIS A 88 -13.48 -2.86 19.15
N VAL A 89 -12.25 -3.14 18.69
CA VAL A 89 -11.75 -4.50 18.46
C VAL A 89 -10.50 -4.72 19.30
N ASP A 90 -10.56 -5.63 20.26
CA ASP A 90 -9.40 -5.99 21.08
C ASP A 90 -8.64 -7.16 20.46
N ILE A 91 -7.83 -6.85 19.44
CA ILE A 91 -6.99 -7.85 18.77
C ILE A 91 -5.97 -8.48 19.75
N TRP A 92 -5.54 -7.74 20.77
CA TRP A 92 -4.59 -8.26 21.76
C TRP A 92 -5.16 -9.42 22.54
N ASN A 93 -6.41 -9.30 23.00
CA ASN A 93 -7.11 -10.36 23.71
C ASN A 93 -7.27 -11.62 22.83
N PHE A 94 -7.54 -11.45 21.53
CA PHE A 94 -7.60 -12.58 20.60
C PHE A 94 -6.27 -13.28 20.42
N ILE A 95 -5.17 -12.54 20.29
CA ILE A 95 -3.82 -13.11 20.15
C ILE A 95 -3.42 -13.84 21.42
N ASN A 96 -3.68 -13.28 22.59
CA ASN A 96 -3.33 -13.91 23.89
C ASN A 96 -4.15 -15.18 24.16
N LYS A 97 -5.37 -15.26 23.64
CA LYS A 97 -6.25 -16.43 23.75
C LYS A 97 -6.07 -17.43 22.58
N ALA A 98 -5.25 -17.08 21.58
CA ALA A 98 -4.95 -18.01 20.51
C ALA A 98 -4.08 -19.13 21.06
N ASP A 99 -4.37 -20.34 20.59
CA ASP A 99 -3.60 -21.51 20.96
C ASP A 99 -2.17 -21.37 20.43
N LYS A 100 -1.21 -21.36 21.35
CA LYS A 100 0.21 -21.15 21.03
C LYS A 100 0.83 -22.34 20.31
N GLU A 101 0.13 -23.46 20.27
CA GLU A 101 0.55 -24.69 19.57
C GLU A 101 0.20 -24.68 18.08
N THR A 102 -0.62 -23.72 17.63
CA THR A 102 -0.97 -23.59 16.22
C THR A 102 0.19 -22.98 15.44
N SER A 103 0.66 -23.67 14.42
CA SER A 103 1.80 -23.26 13.57
C SER A 103 1.57 -21.91 12.84
N ASP A 104 0.33 -21.46 12.72
CA ASP A 104 -0.04 -20.14 12.15
C ASP A 104 -1.07 -19.42 13.03
N ILE A 105 -0.55 -18.70 14.04
CA ILE A 105 -1.36 -17.86 14.94
C ILE A 105 -2.21 -16.85 14.14
N PHE A 106 -1.70 -16.37 13.01
CA PHE A 106 -2.43 -15.42 12.18
C PHE A 106 -3.74 -16.02 11.64
N LEU A 107 -3.68 -17.23 11.06
CA LEU A 107 -4.87 -17.90 10.53
C LEU A 107 -5.89 -18.17 11.65
N SER A 108 -5.44 -18.72 12.77
CA SER A 108 -6.32 -19.02 13.92
C SER A 108 -7.02 -17.77 14.46
N VAL A 109 -6.30 -16.66 14.61
CA VAL A 109 -6.86 -15.38 15.09
C VAL A 109 -7.80 -14.78 14.03
N SER A 110 -7.41 -14.82 12.76
CA SER A 110 -8.23 -14.31 11.66
C SER A 110 -9.58 -15.04 11.56
N GLU A 111 -9.58 -16.37 11.66
CA GLU A 111 -10.79 -17.17 11.64
C GLU A 111 -11.71 -16.86 12.83
N LYS A 112 -11.17 -16.77 14.04
CA LYS A 112 -11.95 -16.42 15.24
C LYS A 112 -12.56 -15.02 15.14
N LEU A 113 -11.80 -14.05 14.63
CA LEU A 113 -12.31 -12.69 14.44
C LEU A 113 -13.37 -12.62 13.34
N LYS A 114 -13.22 -13.39 12.24
CA LYS A 114 -14.24 -13.50 11.18
C LYS A 114 -15.54 -14.08 11.74
N LYS A 115 -15.45 -15.19 12.47
CA LYS A 115 -16.61 -15.82 13.08
C LYS A 115 -17.33 -14.85 14.03
N GLN A 116 -16.61 -14.15 14.89
CA GLN A 116 -17.23 -13.15 15.78
C GLN A 116 -17.91 -12.02 15.00
N ARG A 117 -17.32 -11.60 13.89
CA ARG A 117 -17.87 -10.56 13.00
C ARG A 117 -19.19 -11.01 12.39
N GLU A 118 -19.24 -12.24 11.92
CA GLU A 118 -20.46 -12.87 11.37
C GLU A 118 -21.56 -13.04 12.41
N GLU A 119 -21.23 -13.56 13.60
CA GLU A 119 -22.15 -13.76 14.72
C GLU A 119 -22.77 -12.44 15.20
N ASN A 120 -21.99 -11.38 15.25
CA ASN A 120 -22.46 -10.08 15.74
C ASN A 120 -23.20 -9.25 14.67
N LYS A 121 -23.36 -9.76 13.43
CA LYS A 121 -23.93 -9.02 12.28
C LYS A 121 -23.33 -7.60 12.13
N ARG A 122 -22.08 -7.44 12.54
CA ARG A 122 -21.42 -6.16 12.71
C ARG A 122 -20.26 -6.07 11.74
N SER A 123 -20.32 -5.16 10.84
CA SER A 123 -19.21 -4.33 10.38
C SER A 123 -19.44 -3.75 9.02
N ASP A 124 -20.00 -2.59 9.05
CA ASP A 124 -19.78 -1.70 7.93
C ASP A 124 -18.36 -1.17 8.03
N PRO A 125 -17.54 -1.35 7.01
CA PRO A 125 -16.19 -0.80 6.99
C PRO A 125 -16.26 0.73 7.07
N ILE A 126 -15.27 1.33 7.71
CA ILE A 126 -15.14 2.80 7.80
C ILE A 126 -14.31 3.38 6.66
N VAL A 127 -13.51 2.53 6.01
CA VAL A 127 -12.73 2.87 4.80
C VAL A 127 -12.72 1.69 3.83
N GLU A 128 -12.47 1.95 2.55
CA GLU A 128 -12.02 0.91 1.64
C GLU A 128 -10.49 0.92 1.58
N LEU A 129 -9.87 -0.10 2.16
CA LEU A 129 -8.44 -0.33 1.95
C LEU A 129 -8.27 -1.01 0.59
N MET A 130 -7.70 -0.30 -0.37
CA MET A 130 -7.57 -0.74 -1.76
C MET A 130 -6.26 -1.49 -1.98
N ALA A 131 -5.15 -0.98 -1.48
CA ALA A 131 -3.84 -1.63 -1.59
C ALA A 131 -2.97 -1.35 -0.36
N PHE A 132 -2.02 -2.23 -0.12
CA PHE A 132 -1.00 -2.02 0.90
C PHE A 132 0.34 -2.66 0.54
N THR A 133 1.41 -2.11 1.11
CA THR A 133 2.73 -2.74 1.19
C THR A 133 3.38 -2.37 2.51
N LEU A 134 3.86 -3.38 3.24
CA LEU A 134 4.58 -3.23 4.50
C LEU A 134 6.06 -3.45 4.26
N MET A 135 6.84 -2.38 4.40
CA MET A 135 8.30 -2.40 4.35
C MET A 135 8.86 -2.51 5.77
N PRO A 136 10.08 -3.00 5.97
CA PRO A 136 10.61 -3.18 7.33
C PRO A 136 10.44 -1.97 8.23
N ASN A 137 10.66 -0.76 7.72
CA ASN A 137 10.66 0.48 8.49
C ASN A 137 9.53 1.47 8.15
N HIS A 138 8.60 1.12 7.25
CA HIS A 138 7.47 1.96 6.87
C HIS A 138 6.37 1.14 6.19
N TYR A 139 5.22 1.76 5.95
CA TYR A 139 4.15 1.16 5.18
C TYR A 139 3.53 2.15 4.21
N HIS A 140 2.94 1.62 3.15
CA HIS A 140 2.13 2.33 2.18
C HIS A 140 0.73 1.73 2.14
N LEU A 141 -0.30 2.57 2.15
CA LEU A 141 -1.70 2.19 2.01
C LEU A 141 -2.34 3.05 0.93
N ILE A 142 -3.23 2.47 0.11
CA ILE A 142 -4.17 3.22 -0.73
C ILE A 142 -5.55 3.02 -0.11
N VAL A 143 -6.17 4.12 0.32
CA VAL A 143 -7.39 4.09 1.10
C VAL A 143 -8.40 5.06 0.52
N ARG A 144 -9.66 4.59 0.34
CA ARG A 144 -10.80 5.44 0.00
C ARG A 144 -11.59 5.79 1.25
N GLU A 145 -11.89 7.08 1.43
CA GLU A 145 -12.81 7.56 2.44
C GLU A 145 -14.25 7.19 2.04
N ILE A 146 -14.94 6.40 2.86
CA ILE A 146 -16.34 6.01 2.60
C ILE A 146 -17.30 6.50 3.67
N ARG A 147 -16.77 7.06 4.75
CA ARG A 147 -17.51 7.70 5.83
C ARG A 147 -16.75 8.94 6.29
N GLU A 148 -17.44 9.92 6.73
CA GLU A 148 -16.85 11.12 7.31
C GLU A 148 -15.88 10.75 8.45
N ASN A 149 -14.66 11.27 8.39
CA ASN A 149 -13.56 10.96 9.32
C ASN A 149 -13.13 9.47 9.37
N GLY A 150 -13.56 8.63 8.42
CA GLY A 150 -13.28 7.20 8.38
C GLY A 150 -11.78 6.91 8.34
N ILE A 151 -11.02 7.60 7.47
CA ILE A 151 -9.56 7.46 7.38
C ILE A 151 -8.90 7.88 8.70
N SER A 152 -9.33 9.00 9.30
CA SER A 152 -8.77 9.46 10.57
C SER A 152 -8.97 8.44 11.68
N LEU A 153 -10.18 7.90 11.80
CA LEU A 153 -10.52 6.87 12.78
C LEU A 153 -9.77 5.56 12.52
N PHE A 154 -9.71 5.12 11.27
CA PHE A 154 -8.97 3.92 10.87
C PHE A 154 -7.48 4.03 11.25
N MET A 155 -6.85 5.15 10.89
CA MET A 155 -5.45 5.40 11.18
C MET A 155 -5.16 5.50 12.68
N GLN A 156 -6.09 6.04 13.47
CA GLN A 156 -6.01 6.04 14.93
C GLN A 156 -6.01 4.61 15.47
N LYS A 157 -6.93 3.78 15.01
CA LYS A 157 -7.07 2.39 15.46
C LYS A 157 -5.86 1.53 15.12
N ILE A 158 -5.38 1.58 13.87
CA ILE A 158 -4.17 0.83 13.50
C ILE A 158 -2.91 1.37 14.19
N GLY A 159 -2.92 2.64 14.61
CA GLY A 159 -1.88 3.24 15.45
C GLY A 159 -1.68 2.54 16.80
N GLY A 160 -2.68 1.79 17.30
CA GLY A 160 -2.56 0.88 18.44
C GLY A 160 -1.49 -0.19 18.29
N TYR A 161 -1.00 -0.43 17.08
CA TYR A 161 0.18 -1.24 16.81
C TYR A 161 1.41 -0.76 17.57
N THR A 162 1.56 0.54 17.80
CA THR A 162 2.66 1.10 18.61
C THR A 162 2.67 0.53 20.02
N THR A 163 1.51 0.40 20.64
CA THR A 163 1.41 -0.19 21.99
C THR A 163 1.82 -1.66 22.00
N TYR A 164 1.36 -2.42 20.99
CA TYR A 164 1.80 -3.81 20.81
C TYR A 164 3.32 -3.90 20.68
N PHE A 165 3.91 -3.14 19.76
CA PHE A 165 5.35 -3.17 19.46
C PHE A 165 6.17 -2.79 20.68
N ASN A 166 5.80 -1.71 21.37
CA ASN A 166 6.50 -1.25 22.58
C ASN A 166 6.45 -2.30 23.68
N LYS A 167 5.29 -2.92 23.91
CA LYS A 167 5.15 -3.99 24.89
C LYS A 167 5.93 -5.25 24.52
N GLN A 168 5.94 -5.61 23.22
CA GLN A 168 6.63 -6.80 22.71
C GLN A 168 8.15 -6.70 22.83
N TYR A 169 8.70 -5.48 22.70
CA TYR A 169 10.14 -5.22 22.63
C TYR A 169 10.67 -4.35 23.79
N ASP A 170 9.91 -4.25 24.85
CA ASP A 170 10.24 -3.47 26.08
C ASP A 170 10.72 -2.04 25.74
N ARG A 171 9.90 -1.35 24.90
CA ARG A 171 10.21 0.00 24.42
C ARG A 171 9.25 1.03 25.02
N VAL A 172 9.77 2.26 25.11
CA VAL A 172 9.01 3.45 25.52
C VAL A 172 9.07 4.49 24.38
N GLY A 173 8.04 5.32 24.27
CA GLY A 173 7.98 6.43 23.34
C GLY A 173 7.37 6.09 21.97
N PRO A 174 7.40 7.04 21.02
CA PRO A 174 6.77 6.89 19.73
C PRO A 174 7.48 5.83 18.87
N LEU A 175 6.71 5.04 18.13
CA LEU A 175 7.24 4.11 17.14
C LEU A 175 7.42 4.79 15.79
N PHE A 176 6.51 5.70 15.43
CA PHE A 176 6.51 6.40 14.15
C PHE A 176 7.05 7.83 14.30
N GLN A 177 7.72 8.34 13.25
CA GLN A 177 8.34 9.68 13.21
C GLN A 177 7.36 10.81 13.51
N SER A 178 6.13 10.64 13.04
CA SER A 178 5.05 11.61 13.20
C SER A 178 3.70 10.92 12.99
N ARG A 179 2.64 11.72 12.94
CA ARG A 179 1.41 11.22 12.35
C ARG A 179 1.66 10.85 10.88
N TYR A 180 0.88 9.91 10.33
CA TYR A 180 0.97 9.51 8.93
C TYR A 180 0.90 10.71 7.96
N LYS A 181 1.52 10.57 6.80
CA LYS A 181 1.35 11.48 5.66
C LYS A 181 0.23 10.95 4.78
N SER A 182 -0.55 11.84 4.18
CA SER A 182 -1.61 11.52 3.22
C SER A 182 -1.48 12.39 2.00
N VAL A 183 -1.61 11.80 0.82
CA VAL A 183 -1.61 12.49 -0.48
C VAL A 183 -2.88 12.08 -1.20
N VAL A 184 -3.68 13.06 -1.64
CA VAL A 184 -4.87 12.77 -2.44
C VAL A 184 -4.47 12.28 -3.83
N VAL A 185 -5.16 11.27 -4.32
CA VAL A 185 -5.01 10.74 -5.69
C VAL A 185 -6.20 11.23 -6.49
N LYS A 186 -5.94 12.06 -7.52
CA LYS A 186 -7.00 12.87 -8.15
C LYS A 186 -7.41 12.39 -9.54
N ASP A 187 -6.50 11.77 -10.27
CA ASP A 187 -6.68 11.40 -11.67
C ASP A 187 -6.13 10.00 -11.99
N ASP A 188 -6.48 9.51 -13.17
CA ASP A 188 -6.13 8.16 -13.63
C ASP A 188 -4.62 7.93 -13.66
N ARG A 189 -3.83 8.95 -14.04
CA ARG A 189 -2.38 8.88 -14.06
C ARG A 189 -1.82 8.71 -12.65
N GLN A 190 -2.35 9.46 -11.69
CA GLN A 190 -1.95 9.34 -10.29
C GLN A 190 -2.40 7.99 -9.70
N PHE A 191 -3.59 7.47 -10.08
CA PHE A 191 -4.04 6.14 -9.70
C PHE A 191 -3.08 5.06 -10.15
N MET A 192 -2.73 5.05 -11.44
CA MET A 192 -1.77 4.11 -12.00
C MET A 192 -0.42 4.20 -11.30
N ASN A 193 0.14 5.40 -11.20
CA ASN A 193 1.45 5.64 -10.59
C ASN A 193 1.47 5.22 -9.12
N THR A 194 0.40 5.50 -8.36
CA THR A 194 0.30 5.14 -6.94
C THR A 194 0.19 3.63 -6.76
N PHE A 195 -0.61 2.96 -7.59
CA PHE A 195 -0.72 1.50 -7.59
C PHE A 195 0.62 0.83 -7.83
N VAL A 196 1.30 1.24 -8.90
CA VAL A 196 2.63 0.71 -9.27
C VAL A 196 3.65 1.00 -8.17
N TYR A 197 3.70 2.25 -7.68
CA TYR A 197 4.62 2.65 -6.64
C TYR A 197 4.46 1.82 -5.36
N VAL A 198 3.22 1.61 -4.90
CA VAL A 198 2.95 0.82 -3.70
C VAL A 198 3.42 -0.61 -3.87
N HIS A 199 3.17 -1.24 -5.02
CA HIS A 199 3.47 -2.65 -5.24
C HIS A 199 4.93 -2.93 -5.65
N THR A 200 5.64 -1.93 -6.18
CA THR A 200 7.06 -2.05 -6.54
C THR A 200 8.01 -1.58 -5.43
N ASN A 201 7.50 -0.96 -4.36
CA ASN A 201 8.33 -0.51 -3.23
C ASN A 201 9.24 -1.60 -2.66
N PRO A 202 8.82 -2.89 -2.55
CA PRO A 202 9.67 -3.96 -2.06
C PRO A 202 10.93 -4.21 -2.88
N ILE A 203 10.99 -3.78 -4.13
CA ILE A 203 12.19 -3.94 -4.97
C ILE A 203 13.39 -3.20 -4.36
N GLU A 204 13.16 -2.11 -3.60
CA GLU A 204 14.20 -1.39 -2.88
C GLU A 204 15.00 -2.30 -1.91
N LEU A 205 14.41 -3.40 -1.44
CA LEU A 205 15.08 -4.34 -0.53
C LEU A 205 16.17 -5.17 -1.21
N ILE A 206 16.10 -5.31 -2.54
CA ILE A 206 17.04 -6.13 -3.32
C ILE A 206 17.81 -5.31 -4.37
N GLU A 207 17.31 -4.13 -4.72
CA GLU A 207 17.90 -3.19 -5.67
C GLU A 207 18.06 -1.83 -4.97
N SER A 208 19.24 -1.58 -4.38
CA SER A 208 19.51 -0.41 -3.54
C SER A 208 19.33 0.93 -4.26
N ARG A 209 19.52 0.95 -5.60
CA ARG A 209 19.36 2.13 -6.45
C ARG A 209 18.02 2.16 -7.21
N TRP A 210 17.05 1.37 -6.76
CA TRP A 210 15.71 1.36 -7.33
C TRP A 210 15.07 2.75 -7.46
N LYS A 211 15.27 3.60 -6.46
CA LYS A 211 14.75 4.98 -6.46
C LYS A 211 15.45 5.89 -7.46
N ASP A 212 16.68 5.59 -7.79
CA ASP A 212 17.51 6.34 -8.74
C ASP A 212 17.33 5.83 -10.17
N MET A 213 16.22 5.15 -10.47
CA MET A 213 15.90 4.57 -11.78
C MET A 213 16.88 3.48 -12.25
N GLN A 214 17.66 2.88 -11.33
CA GLN A 214 18.65 1.87 -11.69
C GLN A 214 18.21 0.48 -11.20
N VAL A 215 17.91 -0.40 -12.16
CA VAL A 215 17.54 -1.80 -11.93
C VAL A 215 18.57 -2.67 -12.65
N LYS A 216 19.34 -3.44 -11.88
CA LYS A 216 20.38 -4.32 -12.44
C LYS A 216 19.81 -5.61 -13.03
N ASN A 217 18.76 -6.15 -12.41
CA ASN A 217 18.14 -7.40 -12.84
C ASN A 217 16.62 -7.26 -12.85
N LYS A 218 16.09 -6.90 -14.03
CA LYS A 218 14.65 -6.73 -14.27
C LYS A 218 13.84 -7.95 -13.85
N LYS A 219 14.23 -9.16 -14.30
CA LYS A 219 13.51 -10.40 -13.97
C LYS A 219 13.45 -10.61 -12.47
N LYS A 220 14.59 -10.52 -11.80
CA LYS A 220 14.66 -10.67 -10.34
C LYS A 220 13.80 -9.64 -9.61
N ALA A 221 13.76 -8.39 -10.09
CA ALA A 221 12.94 -7.33 -9.51
C ALA A 221 11.43 -7.63 -9.64
N ILE A 222 10.98 -8.09 -10.82
CA ILE A 222 9.59 -8.50 -11.07
C ILE A 222 9.21 -9.71 -10.21
N ASP A 223 10.03 -10.75 -10.21
CA ASP A 223 9.80 -11.97 -9.42
C ASP A 223 9.72 -11.64 -7.92
N TRP A 224 10.59 -10.75 -7.44
CA TRP A 224 10.58 -10.31 -6.05
C TRP A 224 9.30 -9.53 -5.70
N ALA A 225 8.90 -8.54 -6.50
CA ALA A 225 7.68 -7.80 -6.25
C ALA A 225 6.46 -8.71 -6.24
N SER A 226 6.38 -9.66 -7.18
CA SER A 226 5.27 -10.62 -7.29
C SER A 226 5.22 -11.61 -6.13
N SER A 227 6.36 -12.00 -5.58
CA SER A 227 6.46 -12.96 -4.47
C SER A 227 6.42 -12.33 -3.09
N TYR A 228 6.56 -11.00 -2.97
CA TYR A 228 6.65 -10.32 -1.68
C TYR A 228 5.39 -10.51 -0.83
N LYS A 229 5.52 -11.27 0.27
CA LYS A 229 4.40 -11.70 1.11
C LYS A 229 3.63 -10.52 1.73
N TRP A 230 4.33 -9.47 2.13
CA TRP A 230 3.77 -8.37 2.92
C TRP A 230 3.20 -7.22 2.06
N SER A 231 2.63 -7.60 0.91
CA SER A 231 1.98 -6.71 -0.04
C SER A 231 0.66 -7.29 -0.52
N SER A 232 -0.27 -6.43 -0.91
CA SER A 232 -1.50 -6.83 -1.58
C SER A 232 -1.30 -7.24 -3.04
N TYR A 233 -0.10 -7.10 -3.61
CA TYR A 233 0.15 -7.34 -5.04
C TYR A 233 -0.21 -8.76 -5.47
N LYS A 234 0.15 -9.79 -4.68
CA LYS A 234 -0.21 -11.19 -4.94
C LYS A 234 -1.72 -11.36 -5.15
N ASN A 235 -2.55 -10.66 -4.40
CA ASN A 235 -4.00 -10.71 -4.56
C ASN A 235 -4.48 -10.12 -5.89
N TYR A 236 -3.78 -9.11 -6.40
CA TYR A 236 -4.03 -8.53 -7.73
C TYR A 236 -3.57 -9.44 -8.86
N LEU A 237 -2.62 -10.34 -8.61
CA LEU A 237 -2.19 -11.39 -9.54
C LEU A 237 -3.08 -12.64 -9.50
N GLY A 238 -4.17 -12.63 -8.70
CA GLY A 238 -5.07 -13.76 -8.54
C GLY A 238 -4.64 -14.80 -7.49
N GLU A 239 -3.53 -14.57 -6.78
CA GLU A 239 -3.06 -15.44 -5.73
C GLU A 239 -3.70 -15.11 -4.38
N LYS A 240 -3.95 -16.13 -3.54
CA LYS A 240 -4.48 -15.90 -2.19
C LYS A 240 -3.36 -15.41 -1.25
N ASN A 241 -3.47 -14.17 -0.80
CA ASN A 241 -2.56 -13.56 0.18
C ASN A 241 -3.28 -12.46 0.95
N PHE A 242 -3.79 -12.73 2.15
CA PHE A 242 -4.56 -11.77 2.96
C PHE A 242 -5.79 -11.21 2.21
N SER A 243 -6.52 -12.07 1.51
CA SER A 243 -7.58 -11.67 0.56
C SER A 243 -8.76 -10.90 1.16
N GLY A 244 -8.98 -11.01 2.49
CA GLY A 244 -10.02 -10.26 3.21
C GLY A 244 -9.66 -8.81 3.54
N VAL A 245 -8.40 -8.44 3.38
CA VAL A 245 -7.88 -7.13 3.83
C VAL A 245 -8.20 -6.01 2.85
N THR A 246 -8.19 -6.30 1.53
CA THR A 246 -8.32 -5.27 0.49
C THR A 246 -9.58 -5.41 -0.36
N LYS A 247 -10.19 -4.25 -0.68
CA LYS A 247 -11.19 -4.10 -1.73
C LYS A 247 -10.48 -3.81 -3.04
N ARG A 248 -10.52 -4.78 -3.97
CA ARG A 248 -9.69 -4.78 -5.19
C ARG A 248 -10.46 -4.38 -6.44
N ASP A 249 -11.79 -4.37 -6.38
CA ASP A 249 -12.68 -4.21 -7.53
C ASP A 249 -12.32 -3.00 -8.39
N PHE A 250 -12.05 -1.85 -7.76
CA PHE A 250 -11.69 -0.63 -8.45
C PHE A 250 -10.44 -0.80 -9.34
N PHE A 251 -9.33 -1.30 -8.79
CA PHE A 251 -8.11 -1.44 -9.57
C PHE A 251 -8.17 -2.61 -10.56
N LEU A 252 -8.87 -3.69 -10.22
CA LEU A 252 -9.10 -4.78 -11.18
C LEU A 252 -9.92 -4.30 -12.38
N GLU A 253 -10.95 -3.50 -12.15
CA GLU A 253 -11.72 -2.89 -13.23
C GLU A 253 -10.88 -1.85 -14.00
N PHE A 254 -10.17 -0.98 -13.29
CA PHE A 254 -9.31 0.06 -13.88
C PHE A 254 -8.22 -0.53 -14.79
N PHE A 255 -7.64 -1.67 -14.44
CA PHE A 255 -6.59 -2.33 -15.22
C PHE A 255 -7.07 -3.50 -16.09
N ASN A 256 -8.38 -3.73 -16.25
CA ASN A 256 -8.94 -4.88 -16.97
C ASN A 256 -8.48 -6.24 -16.41
N GLY A 257 -8.50 -6.40 -15.11
CA GLY A 257 -8.23 -7.65 -14.42
C GLY A 257 -6.78 -7.84 -13.97
N ALA A 258 -6.48 -9.06 -13.55
CA ALA A 258 -5.17 -9.42 -13.00
C ALA A 258 -4.01 -9.24 -14.01
N ASN A 259 -4.26 -9.56 -15.27
CA ASN A 259 -3.25 -9.41 -16.32
C ASN A 259 -2.85 -7.94 -16.49
N GLY A 260 -3.80 -7.01 -16.55
CA GLY A 260 -3.49 -5.59 -16.66
C GLY A 260 -2.79 -5.03 -15.41
N CYS A 261 -3.14 -5.53 -14.21
CA CYS A 261 -2.39 -5.21 -12.99
C CYS A 261 -0.94 -5.68 -13.06
N LYS A 262 -0.69 -6.85 -13.65
CA LYS A 262 0.64 -7.40 -13.86
C LYS A 262 1.43 -6.58 -14.88
N GLU A 263 0.85 -6.37 -16.06
CA GLU A 263 1.48 -5.63 -17.17
C GLU A 263 1.95 -4.24 -16.73
N VAL A 264 1.10 -3.45 -16.05
CA VAL A 264 1.48 -2.09 -15.64
C VAL A 264 2.68 -2.06 -14.68
N VAL A 265 2.82 -3.08 -13.82
CA VAL A 265 3.97 -3.19 -12.90
C VAL A 265 5.21 -3.64 -13.66
N GLU A 266 5.08 -4.61 -14.57
CA GLU A 266 6.20 -5.12 -15.39
C GLU A 266 6.72 -4.03 -16.35
N ASP A 267 5.85 -3.25 -16.97
CA ASP A 267 6.19 -2.12 -17.83
C ASP A 267 6.98 -1.06 -17.04
N TRP A 268 6.54 -0.74 -15.83
CA TRP A 268 7.24 0.21 -14.99
C TRP A 268 8.63 -0.25 -14.57
N VAL A 269 8.77 -1.52 -14.19
CA VAL A 269 10.07 -2.11 -13.86
C VAL A 269 10.99 -2.11 -15.08
N SER A 270 10.44 -2.42 -16.28
CA SER A 270 11.15 -2.40 -17.54
C SER A 270 11.65 -1.00 -17.87
N PHE A 271 10.76 -0.02 -17.80
CA PHE A 271 11.12 1.38 -18.03
C PHE A 271 12.28 1.83 -17.15
N LYS A 272 12.25 1.47 -15.85
CA LYS A 272 13.36 1.81 -14.92
C LYS A 272 14.66 1.08 -15.27
N SER A 273 14.58 -0.15 -15.78
CA SER A 273 15.76 -0.90 -16.19
C SER A 273 16.41 -0.31 -17.44
N ASP A 274 15.58 0.01 -18.44
CA ASP A 274 16.04 0.45 -19.75
C ASP A 274 16.59 1.90 -19.74
N ASN A 275 16.19 2.68 -18.75
CA ASN A 275 16.68 4.06 -18.54
C ASN A 275 17.74 4.18 -17.43
N ALA A 276 18.35 3.08 -17.03
CA ALA A 276 19.39 3.08 -16.01
C ALA A 276 20.63 3.92 -16.39
N GLU A 277 20.91 4.04 -17.70
CA GLU A 277 22.01 4.85 -18.23
C GLU A 277 21.72 6.36 -18.17
N LEU A 278 20.46 6.77 -18.41
CA LEU A 278 20.04 8.17 -18.32
C LEU A 278 20.06 8.74 -16.89
N GLY A 279 19.95 7.89 -15.88
CA GLY A 279 20.03 8.27 -14.47
C GLY A 279 21.47 8.63 -14.02
N GLN A 280 22.49 8.29 -14.80
CA GLN A 280 23.89 8.68 -14.49
C GLN A 280 24.20 10.10 -14.99
N GLU A 281 23.60 10.56 -16.06
CA GLU A 281 23.84 11.90 -16.62
C GLU A 281 23.15 13.05 -15.83
N ILE A 282 22.18 12.73 -14.94
CA ILE A 282 21.44 13.75 -14.16
C ILE A 282 22.11 14.02 -12.80
N ILE A 283 23.13 13.25 -12.43
CA ILE A 283 23.81 13.36 -11.11
C ILE A 283 25.21 13.97 -11.23
N GLU A 284 25.75 14.20 -12.43
CA GLU A 284 26.93 15.02 -12.70
C GLU A 284 26.52 16.47 -13.06
#